data_5fd2599e102554b0c23820bfbe37bf00
#
_entry.id   5fd2599e102554b0c23820bfbe37bf00
#
_cell.length_a   1.000
_cell.length_b   1.000
_cell.length_c   1.000
_cell.angle_alpha   90.00
_cell.angle_beta   90.00
_cell.angle_gamma   90.00
#
_symmetry.space_group_name_H-M   'P 1'
#
loop_
_entity.id
_entity.type
_entity.pdbx_description
1 polymer ?
#
loop_
_entity_poly.entity_id
_entity_poly.type
_entity_poly.pdbx_seq_one_letter_code
_entity_poly.pdbx_strand_id
1 'polypeptide(L)' 'MTRIEQVRMAMMILNSASIKPETVEETMALILKIIKTLKLND' A
#
# COMPACT_ATOMS: atom_id res chain seq x y z
N MET A 1 7.69 11.98 -3.47
CA MET A 1 7.70 10.89 -2.49
C MET A 1 8.61 9.76 -2.96
N THR A 2 9.43 9.23 -2.07
CA THR A 2 10.27 8.09 -2.43
C THR A 2 9.44 6.80 -2.47
N ARG A 3 9.99 5.77 -3.12
CA ARG A 3 9.31 4.47 -3.17
C ARG A 3 9.07 3.92 -1.76
N ILE A 4 10.06 4.09 -0.89
CA ILE A 4 9.93 3.61 0.50
C ILE A 4 8.79 4.31 1.22
N GLU A 5 8.66 5.61 1.03
CA GLU A 5 7.57 6.36 1.66
C GLU A 5 6.21 5.96 1.11
N GLN A 6 6.12 5.72 -0.19
CA GLN A 6 4.88 5.26 -0.80
C GLN A 6 4.43 3.93 -0.21
N VAL A 7 5.35 2.98 -0.14
CA VAL A 7 5.04 1.66 0.40
C VAL A 7 4.66 1.76 1.88
N ARG A 8 5.39 2.56 2.62
CA ARG A 8 5.13 2.74 4.05
C ARG A 8 3.74 3.31 4.29
N MET A 9 3.35 4.32 3.53
CA MET A 9 2.02 4.92 3.67
C MET A 9 0.93 3.93 3.28
N ALA A 10 1.14 3.17 2.21
CA ALA A 10 0.17 2.16 1.80
C ALA A 10 -0.01 1.10 2.89
N MET A 11 1.08 0.68 3.52
CA MET A 11 1.00 -0.29 4.61
C MET A 11 0.28 0.27 5.82
N MET A 12 0.47 1.53 6.13
CA MET A 12 -0.25 2.18 7.22
C MET A 12 -1.76 2.19 6.95
N ILE A 13 -2.13 2.45 5.71
CA ILE A 13 -3.54 2.46 5.31
C ILE A 13 -4.14 1.06 5.45
N LEU A 14 -3.43 0.04 4.98
CA LEU A 14 -3.88 -1.34 5.13
C LEU A 14 -4.09 -1.68 6.60
N ASN A 15 -3.15 -1.29 7.43
CA ASN A 15 -3.21 -1.57 8.85
C ASN A 15 -4.40 -0.86 9.51
N SER A 16 -4.62 0.41 9.16
CA SER A 16 -5.74 1.18 9.69
C SER A 16 -7.09 0.60 9.29
N ALA A 17 -7.16 0.04 8.09
CA ALA A 17 -8.40 -0.56 7.60
C ALA A 17 -8.56 -2.01 8.05
N SER A 18 -7.61 -2.53 8.84
CA SER A 18 -7.62 -3.91 9.32
C SER A 18 -7.62 -4.92 8.17
N ILE A 19 -7.00 -4.56 7.05
CA ILE A 19 -6.85 -5.45 5.92
C ILE A 19 -5.59 -6.27 6.13
N LYS A 20 -5.76 -7.59 6.15
CA LYS A 20 -4.63 -8.51 6.37
C LYS A 20 -4.47 -9.43 5.17
N PRO A 21 -3.62 -9.08 4.21
CA PRO A 21 -3.38 -9.96 3.07
C PRO A 21 -2.74 -11.28 3.52
N GLU A 22 -3.11 -12.36 2.85
CA GLU A 22 -2.63 -13.69 3.23
C GLU A 22 -1.30 -14.06 2.57
N THR A 23 -0.99 -13.43 1.45
CA THR A 23 0.22 -13.74 0.70
C THR A 23 0.99 -12.47 0.38
N VAL A 24 2.27 -12.65 0.01
CA VAL A 24 3.09 -11.53 -0.43
C VAL A 24 2.52 -10.92 -1.71
N GLU A 25 2.00 -11.76 -2.60
CA GLU A 25 1.42 -11.27 -3.84
C GLU A 25 0.22 -10.38 -3.59
N GLU A 26 -0.66 -10.78 -2.67
CA GLU A 26 -1.81 -9.96 -2.30
C GLU A 26 -1.36 -8.64 -1.66
N THR A 27 -0.35 -8.71 -0.82
CA THR A 27 0.20 -7.52 -0.17
C THR A 27 0.69 -6.53 -1.21
N MET A 28 1.46 -7.00 -2.19
CA MET A 28 1.99 -6.14 -3.24
C MET A 28 0.88 -5.56 -4.10
N ALA A 29 -0.10 -6.37 -4.45
CA ALA A 29 -1.23 -5.91 -5.26
C ALA A 29 -2.01 -4.81 -4.55
N LEU A 30 -2.25 -4.96 -3.26
CA LEU A 30 -2.96 -3.97 -2.47
C LEU A 30 -2.16 -2.69 -2.32
N ILE A 31 -0.85 -2.80 -2.10
CA ILE A 31 0.02 -1.64 -1.98
C ILE A 31 0.01 -0.83 -3.28
N LEU A 32 0.14 -1.51 -4.41
CA LEU A 32 0.11 -0.84 -5.72
C LEU A 32 -1.24 -0.19 -5.96
N LYS A 33 -2.31 -0.85 -5.60
CA LYS A 33 -3.65 -0.30 -5.77
C LYS A 33 -3.84 0.97 -4.96
N ILE A 34 -3.37 0.96 -3.72
CA ILE A 34 -3.48 2.13 -2.85
C ILE A 34 -2.65 3.28 -3.40
N ILE A 35 -1.42 3.00 -3.84
CA ILE A 35 -0.56 4.04 -4.40
C ILE A 35 -1.21 4.69 -5.61
N LYS A 36 -1.81 3.88 -6.48
CA LYS A 36 -2.50 4.40 -7.67
C LYS A 36 -3.75 5.19 -7.31
N THR A 37 -4.55 4.65 -6.41
CA THR A 37 -5.83 5.25 -6.04
C THR A 37 -5.64 6.59 -5.37
N LEU A 38 -4.65 6.71 -4.50
CA LEU A 38 -4.38 7.96 -3.79
C LEU A 38 -3.33 8.81 -4.47
N LYS A 39 -2.81 8.36 -5.61
CA LYS A 39 -1.80 9.08 -6.37
C LYS A 39 -0.59 9.45 -5.54
N LEU A 40 -0.12 8.49 -4.75
CA LEU A 40 1.02 8.71 -3.88
C LEU A 40 2.35 8.74 -4.64
N ASN A 41 2.31 8.45 -5.93
CA ASN A 41 3.52 8.40 -6.75
C ASN A 41 3.94 9.76 -7.32
N ASP A 42 3.29 10.80 -6.90
CA ASP A 42 3.71 12.16 -7.25
C ASP A 42 4.63 12.72 -6.15
#